data_e1646fb5edfd1bd1eec858b96979805d
#
_entry.id   e1646fb5edfd1bd1eec858b96979805d
#
_cell.length_a   1.000
_cell.length_b   1.000
_cell.length_c   1.000
_cell.angle_alpha   90.00
_cell.angle_beta   90.00
_cell.angle_gamma   90.00
#
_symmetry.space_group_name_H-M   'P 1'
#
loop_
_entity.id
_entity.type
_entity.pdbx_description
1 polymer ?
#
loop_
_entity_poly.entity_id
_entity_poly.type
_entity_poly.pdbx_seq_one_letter_code
_entity_poly.pdbx_strand_id
1 'polypeptide(L)'
;MLDQTDINIIEELSKNSRITMKELGEKVHLTGPAVSARVTKLEESGVIENYTVKLNMEKLGFSIHAFLIIITQNLNHKPYLSFIKNH
;
A
#
# COMPACT_ATOMS: atom_id res chain seq x y z
N MET A 1 8.41 4.55 -18.44
CA MET A 1 7.03 4.78 -18.87
C MET A 1 6.17 3.57 -18.54
N LEU A 2 4.97 3.82 -18.09
CA LEU A 2 4.06 2.74 -17.70
C LEU A 2 3.39 2.12 -18.93
N ASP A 3 3.35 0.80 -18.96
CA ASP A 3 2.58 0.10 -19.99
C ASP A 3 1.25 -0.36 -19.39
N GLN A 4 0.41 -0.99 -20.21
CA GLN A 4 -0.90 -1.43 -19.77
C GLN A 4 -0.81 -2.46 -18.63
N THR A 5 0.20 -3.30 -18.67
CA THR A 5 0.41 -4.28 -17.60
C THR A 5 0.69 -3.60 -16.27
N ASP A 6 1.52 -2.55 -16.28
CA ASP A 6 1.80 -1.79 -15.07
C ASP A 6 0.53 -1.14 -14.53
N ILE A 7 -0.30 -0.59 -15.41
CA ILE A 7 -1.57 0.02 -15.01
C ILE A 7 -2.49 -1.02 -14.38
N ASN A 8 -2.56 -2.21 -14.98
CA ASN A 8 -3.39 -3.29 -14.44
C ASN A 8 -2.89 -3.74 -13.06
N ILE A 9 -1.57 -3.79 -12.87
CA ILE A 9 -0.98 -4.12 -11.57
C ILE A 9 -1.39 -3.08 -10.53
N ILE A 10 -1.27 -1.81 -10.86
CA ILE A 10 -1.62 -0.72 -9.95
C ILE A 10 -3.11 -0.80 -9.59
N GLU A 11 -3.96 -1.08 -10.57
CA GLU A 11 -5.39 -1.23 -10.34
C GLU A 11 -5.69 -2.33 -9.32
N GLU A 12 -5.07 -3.50 -9.51
CA GLU A 12 -5.32 -4.62 -8.61
C GLU A 12 -4.79 -4.34 -7.20
N LEU A 13 -3.63 -3.70 -7.11
CA LEU A 13 -3.07 -3.31 -5.81
C LEU A 13 -3.93 -2.27 -5.12
N SER A 14 -4.56 -1.39 -5.88
CA SER A 14 -5.48 -0.39 -5.32
C SER A 14 -6.71 -1.03 -4.70
N LYS A 15 -7.15 -2.15 -5.25
CA LYS A 15 -8.29 -2.89 -4.72
C LYS A 15 -7.90 -3.72 -3.50
N ASN A 16 -6.69 -4.28 -3.51
CA ASN A 16 -6.22 -5.14 -2.44
C ASN A 16 -4.69 -5.08 -2.35
N SER A 17 -4.18 -4.22 -1.48
CA SER A 17 -2.73 -4.05 -1.33
C SER A 17 -2.05 -5.26 -0.67
N ARG A 18 -2.83 -6.21 -0.15
CA ARG A 18 -2.32 -7.43 0.47
C ARG A 18 -2.35 -8.63 -0.46
N ILE A 19 -2.69 -8.42 -1.71
CA ILE A 19 -2.71 -9.49 -2.70
C ILE A 19 -1.31 -10.10 -2.83
N THR A 20 -1.24 -11.42 -2.97
CA THR A 20 0.06 -12.07 -3.15
C THR A 20 0.56 -11.85 -4.57
N MET A 21 1.87 -11.99 -4.77
CA MET A 21 2.44 -11.87 -6.12
C MET A 21 1.90 -12.96 -7.04
N LYS A 22 1.62 -14.14 -6.50
CA LYS A 22 1.03 -15.23 -7.27
C LYS A 22 -0.36 -14.85 -7.76
N GLU A 23 -1.20 -14.35 -6.86
CA GLU A 23 -2.55 -13.94 -7.20
C GLU A 23 -2.55 -12.78 -8.18
N LEU A 24 -1.68 -11.81 -7.93
CA LEU A 24 -1.54 -10.66 -8.81
C LEU A 24 -1.09 -11.09 -10.20
N GLY A 25 -0.14 -12.01 -10.28
CA GLY A 25 0.32 -12.55 -11.54
C GLY A 25 -0.81 -13.19 -12.33
N GLU A 26 -1.64 -13.97 -11.64
CA GLU A 26 -2.79 -14.61 -12.27
C GLU A 26 -3.75 -13.58 -12.88
N LYS A 27 -3.95 -12.48 -12.19
CA LYS A 27 -4.87 -11.44 -12.65
C LYS A 27 -4.34 -10.65 -13.85
N VAL A 28 -3.03 -10.50 -13.94
CA VAL A 28 -2.42 -9.73 -15.03
C VAL A 28 -1.70 -10.62 -16.04
N HIS A 29 -1.87 -11.94 -15.92
CA HIS A 29 -1.32 -12.93 -16.85
C HIS A 29 0.20 -12.94 -16.90
N LEU A 30 0.81 -12.86 -15.73
CA LEU A 30 2.26 -12.97 -15.55
C LEU A 30 2.58 -14.00 -14.48
N THR A 31 3.82 -14.51 -14.52
CA THR A 31 4.30 -15.35 -13.43
C THR A 31 4.52 -14.49 -12.18
N GLY A 32 4.54 -15.13 -11.00
CA GLY A 32 4.82 -14.42 -9.76
C GLY A 32 6.12 -13.63 -9.80
N PRO A 33 7.25 -14.25 -10.19
CA PRO A 33 8.51 -13.50 -10.30
C PRO A 33 8.46 -12.34 -11.27
N ALA A 34 7.76 -12.50 -12.40
CA ALA A 34 7.66 -11.42 -13.39
C ALA A 34 6.88 -10.23 -12.84
N VAL A 35 5.75 -10.50 -12.16
CA VAL A 35 4.96 -9.41 -11.58
C VAL A 35 5.69 -8.77 -10.41
N SER A 36 6.42 -9.56 -9.63
CA SER A 36 7.22 -9.04 -8.52
C SER A 36 8.28 -8.06 -9.03
N ALA A 37 8.95 -8.40 -10.13
CA ALA A 37 9.94 -7.52 -10.72
C ALA A 37 9.32 -6.19 -11.16
N ARG A 38 8.12 -6.23 -11.72
CA ARG A 38 7.43 -5.00 -12.13
C ARG A 38 7.02 -4.16 -10.92
N VAL A 39 6.51 -4.78 -9.87
CA VAL A 39 6.14 -4.08 -8.65
C VAL A 39 7.36 -3.38 -8.04
N THR A 40 8.49 -4.11 -7.97
CA THR A 40 9.73 -3.53 -7.45
C THR A 40 10.13 -2.30 -8.25
N LYS A 41 10.03 -2.38 -9.57
CA LYS A 41 10.38 -1.27 -10.44
C LYS A 41 9.45 -0.07 -10.22
N LEU A 42 8.16 -0.32 -10.03
CA LEU A 42 7.20 0.73 -9.74
C LEU A 42 7.49 1.40 -8.40
N GLU A 43 7.91 0.61 -7.41
CA GLU A 43 8.30 1.14 -6.10
C GLU A 43 9.56 1.98 -6.20
N GLU A 44 10.57 1.47 -6.88
CA GLU A 44 11.85 2.16 -7.01
C GLU A 44 11.73 3.47 -7.78
N SER A 45 10.84 3.51 -8.75
CA SER A 45 10.62 4.72 -9.54
C SER A 45 9.71 5.74 -8.86
N GLY A 46 9.14 5.39 -7.70
CA GLY A 46 8.28 6.30 -6.97
C GLY A 46 6.83 6.32 -7.43
N VAL A 47 6.46 5.50 -8.41
CA VAL A 47 5.06 5.40 -8.84
C VAL A 47 4.23 4.82 -7.72
N ILE A 48 4.75 3.78 -7.06
CA ILE A 48 4.13 3.27 -5.85
C ILE A 48 4.95 3.82 -4.68
N GLU A 49 4.36 4.70 -3.90
CA GLU A 49 5.06 5.32 -2.78
C GLU A 49 4.90 4.54 -1.49
N ASN A 50 3.71 4.01 -1.26
CA ASN A 50 3.47 3.21 -0.06
C ASN A 50 2.20 2.40 -0.22
N TYR A 51 1.98 1.50 0.73
CA TYR A 51 0.77 0.69 0.83
C TYR A 51 0.03 1.12 2.08
N THR A 52 -1.29 1.22 1.98
CA THR A 52 -2.08 1.75 3.08
C THR A 52 -3.36 0.94 3.25
N VAL A 53 -4.05 1.20 4.34
CA VAL A 53 -5.35 0.59 4.60
C VAL A 53 -6.41 1.66 4.64
N LYS A 54 -7.60 1.30 4.14
CA LYS A 54 -8.76 2.15 4.27
C LYS A 54 -9.54 1.66 5.48
N LEU A 55 -9.83 2.58 6.40
CA LEU A 55 -10.49 2.23 7.65
C LEU A 55 -11.93 2.66 7.62
N ASN A 56 -12.78 1.80 8.18
CA ASN A 56 -14.18 2.14 8.40
C ASN A 56 -14.30 2.70 9.80
N MET A 57 -14.40 4.01 9.90
CA MET A 57 -14.39 4.70 11.18
C MET A 57 -15.61 4.35 12.04
N GLU A 58 -16.75 4.09 11.41
CA GLU A 58 -17.94 3.69 12.15
C GLU A 58 -17.74 2.35 12.86
N LYS A 59 -17.09 1.42 12.18
CA LYS A 59 -16.83 0.09 12.76
C LYS A 59 -15.72 0.12 13.80
N LEU A 60 -14.88 1.13 13.80
CA LEU A 60 -13.89 1.30 14.84
C LEU A 60 -14.55 1.75 16.15
N GLY A 61 -15.61 2.55 16.05
CA GLY A 61 -16.35 3.01 17.22
C GLY A 61 -15.44 3.61 18.29
N PHE A 62 -15.63 3.17 19.55
CA PHE A 62 -14.84 3.68 20.66
C PHE A 62 -13.35 3.36 20.52
N SER A 63 -13.00 2.44 19.67
CA SER A 63 -11.61 2.04 19.47
C SER A 63 -10.79 3.10 18.75
N ILE A 64 -11.41 4.17 18.27
CA ILE A 64 -10.70 5.26 17.60
C ILE A 64 -9.57 5.80 18.48
N HIS A 65 -9.84 5.94 19.77
CA HIS A 65 -8.85 6.46 20.70
C HIS A 65 -7.61 5.56 20.76
N ALA A 66 -7.84 4.26 20.89
CA ALA A 66 -6.76 3.28 20.89
C ALA A 66 -6.00 3.27 19.57
N PHE A 67 -6.73 3.42 18.46
CA PHE A 67 -6.14 3.48 17.14
C PHE A 67 -5.20 4.67 17.00
N LEU A 68 -5.58 5.84 17.50
CA LEU A 68 -4.74 7.02 17.46
C LEU A 68 -3.48 6.82 18.30
N ILE A 69 -3.58 6.15 19.42
CA ILE A 69 -2.42 5.85 20.26
C ILE A 69 -1.44 4.95 19.50
N ILE A 70 -1.96 3.91 18.84
CA ILE A 70 -1.13 2.97 18.08
C ILE A 70 -0.40 3.72 16.95
N ILE A 71 -1.10 4.57 16.23
CA ILE A 71 -0.50 5.35 15.13
C ILE A 71 0.60 6.26 15.69
N THR A 72 0.33 6.93 16.78
CA THR A 72 1.31 7.84 17.41
C THR A 72 2.57 7.08 17.80
N GLN A 73 2.42 5.92 18.40
CA GLN A 73 3.57 5.10 18.79
C GLN A 73 4.38 4.65 17.59
N ASN A 74 3.71 4.21 16.53
CA ASN A 74 4.40 3.78 15.33
C ASN A 74 5.13 4.94 14.65
N LEU A 75 4.49 6.10 14.61
CA LEU A 75 5.06 7.27 13.97
C LEU A 75 6.26 7.84 14.72
N ASN A 76 6.36 7.56 16.02
CA ASN A 76 7.52 8.00 16.81
C ASN A 76 8.83 7.40 16.33
N HIS A 77 8.77 6.33 15.54
CA HIS A 77 9.95 5.67 15.02
C HIS A 77 10.09 5.86 13.51
N LYS A 78 9.35 6.79 12.92
CA LYS A 78 9.33 7.01 11.49
C LYS A 78 9.67 8.45 11.15
N PRO A 79 10.43 8.67 10.07
CA PRO A 79 10.79 10.05 9.67
C PRO A 79 9.59 10.95 9.39
N TYR A 80 8.50 10.39 8.91
CA TYR A 80 7.33 11.19 8.56
C TYR A 80 6.53 11.63 9.79
N LEU A 81 7.01 11.33 10.99
CA LEU A 81 6.40 11.85 12.21
C LEU A 81 6.35 13.38 12.19
N SER A 82 7.39 14.01 11.68
CA SER A 82 7.43 15.48 11.60
C SER A 82 6.33 16.00 10.67
N PHE A 83 6.02 15.27 9.61
CA PHE A 83 4.91 15.61 8.73
C PHE A 83 3.58 15.60 9.49
N ILE A 84 3.36 14.57 10.29
CA ILE A 84 2.15 14.45 11.09
C ILE A 84 2.06 15.58 12.11
N LYS A 85 3.16 15.91 12.75
CA LYS A 85 3.18 16.98 13.76
C LYS A 85 2.86 18.35 13.17
N ASN A 86 3.19 18.56 11.91
CA ASN A 86 2.97 19.83 11.23
C ASN A 86 1.56 19.99 10.71
N HIS A 87 0.74 18.99 10.87
CA HIS A 87 -0.65 18.99 10.46
C HIS A 87 -1.56 18.97 11.66
#